data_0685775ab4a2db116786cb57c322da9e
#
_entry.id   0685775ab4a2db116786cb57c322da9e
#
_cell.length_a   1.000
_cell.length_b   1.000
_cell.length_c   1.000
_cell.angle_alpha   90.00
_cell.angle_beta   90.00
_cell.angle_gamma   90.00
#
_symmetry.space_group_name_H-M   'P 1'
#
loop_
_entity.id
_entity.type
_entity.pdbx_description
1 polymer ?
#
loop_
_entity_poly.entity_id
_entity_poly.type
_entity_poly.pdbx_seq_one_letter_code
_entity_poly.pdbx_strand_id
1 'polypeptide(L)'
;PYSQNWDPTDKEIDPRFSYGIAPKSKADYAFLLHDLYHLRADGIMTIVLPHGVLFRGGEEGQIRKNLIENHHIQAIIGLPANIYFGTGIPTIVMVLRKKRDDDRVLIVDASKHFIKDGKNNKLQASDIKRIVDVVSNNRTVPKFSRLVSIDEIRANDYNLNIPRYVDSSENAETWDVYASMFGGVPKSEVEQLGEYWNAWPSLKAELFRDNGACYACDHDDIATVVRNNADVQTFVASYAQAISGLPSDLRFRLVEHPEQVDALGQETAIGEELDAMVADTALIDPYDAYQKLDDAWGGISIDLEVLGSEGFDAVRAVDPNMVIKKKGGKDVEVQDGWIGRVLPFDLVQRELLHDDLAAIEADER
;
A
#
# COMPACT_ATOMS: atom_id res chain seq x y z
N PRO A 1 -12.74 -20.43 -0.29
CA PRO A 1 -13.21 -20.81 -1.62
C PRO A 1 -14.45 -19.99 -1.96
N TYR A 2 -14.36 -19.14 -3.01
CA TYR A 2 -15.44 -18.26 -3.40
C TYR A 2 -16.58 -19.03 -4.07
N SER A 3 -17.83 -18.65 -3.74
CA SER A 3 -19.04 -19.21 -4.35
C SER A 3 -19.10 -20.74 -4.29
N GLN A 4 -18.59 -21.32 -3.17
CA GLN A 4 -18.65 -22.76 -2.92
C GLN A 4 -20.10 -23.19 -2.70
N ASN A 5 -20.47 -24.34 -3.27
CA ASN A 5 -21.72 -24.97 -2.93
C ASN A 5 -21.66 -25.55 -1.49
N TRP A 6 -22.77 -25.45 -0.77
CA TRP A 6 -22.91 -26.03 0.57
C TRP A 6 -24.33 -26.53 0.81
N ASP A 7 -24.56 -27.27 1.89
CA ASP A 7 -25.87 -27.76 2.26
C ASP A 7 -26.48 -26.93 3.39
N PRO A 8 -27.51 -26.11 3.12
CA PRO A 8 -28.21 -25.31 4.09
C PRO A 8 -29.30 -26.09 4.87
N THR A 9 -29.53 -27.38 4.58
CA THR A 9 -30.58 -28.19 5.19
C THR A 9 -30.40 -28.25 6.70
N ASP A 10 -31.47 -28.06 7.45
CA ASP A 10 -31.54 -28.07 8.92
C ASP A 10 -30.61 -27.05 9.61
N LYS A 11 -30.24 -25.98 8.90
CA LYS A 11 -29.40 -24.91 9.46
C LYS A 11 -30.21 -23.78 10.13
N GLU A 12 -31.53 -23.76 9.99
CA GLU A 12 -32.42 -22.76 10.60
C GLU A 12 -32.36 -22.79 12.14
N ILE A 13 -32.08 -23.94 12.74
CA ILE A 13 -31.95 -24.12 14.18
C ILE A 13 -30.52 -23.99 14.70
N ASP A 14 -29.55 -23.84 13.79
CA ASP A 14 -28.13 -23.71 14.14
C ASP A 14 -27.82 -22.25 14.55
N PRO A 15 -27.38 -21.99 15.78
CA PRO A 15 -27.20 -20.62 16.28
C PRO A 15 -26.12 -19.84 15.51
N ARG A 16 -25.24 -20.48 14.76
CA ARG A 16 -24.25 -19.83 13.91
C ARG A 16 -24.91 -19.01 12.80
N PHE A 17 -26.09 -19.43 12.35
CA PHE A 17 -26.79 -18.81 11.23
C PHE A 17 -28.01 -17.95 11.67
N SER A 18 -27.97 -17.44 12.90
CA SER A 18 -29.04 -16.59 13.45
C SER A 18 -29.28 -15.30 12.65
N TYR A 19 -28.29 -14.85 11.86
CA TYR A 19 -28.45 -13.68 10.97
C TYR A 19 -29.01 -14.02 9.59
N GLY A 20 -29.23 -15.30 9.28
CA GLY A 20 -29.79 -15.80 8.03
C GLY A 20 -29.02 -16.97 7.45
N ILE A 21 -29.64 -17.63 6.46
CA ILE A 21 -29.07 -18.78 5.77
C ILE A 21 -28.55 -18.33 4.42
N ALA A 22 -27.27 -18.60 4.14
CA ALA A 22 -26.65 -18.31 2.86
C ALA A 22 -27.25 -19.20 1.74
N PRO A 23 -27.31 -18.74 0.49
CA PRO A 23 -27.83 -19.53 -0.63
C PRO A 23 -26.99 -20.79 -0.85
N LYS A 24 -27.62 -21.90 -1.23
CA LYS A 24 -27.00 -23.21 -1.45
C LYS A 24 -25.80 -23.15 -2.41
N SER A 25 -25.84 -22.29 -3.40
CA SER A 25 -24.79 -22.15 -4.42
C SER A 25 -23.65 -21.20 -4.03
N LYS A 26 -23.71 -20.55 -2.85
CA LYS A 26 -22.75 -19.53 -2.42
C LYS A 26 -22.59 -19.53 -0.91
N ALA A 27 -21.64 -20.28 -0.41
CA ALA A 27 -21.35 -20.40 1.01
C ALA A 27 -20.60 -19.19 1.60
N ASP A 28 -20.34 -18.13 0.83
CA ASP A 28 -19.50 -16.99 1.23
C ASP A 28 -19.92 -16.45 2.61
N TYR A 29 -21.21 -16.13 2.78
CA TYR A 29 -21.75 -15.70 4.07
C TYR A 29 -21.88 -16.84 5.10
N ALA A 30 -21.97 -18.11 4.70
CA ALA A 30 -21.99 -19.21 5.65
C ALA A 30 -20.66 -19.32 6.39
N PHE A 31 -19.53 -19.16 5.69
CA PHE A 31 -18.22 -19.10 6.32
C PHE A 31 -18.09 -17.88 7.24
N LEU A 32 -18.49 -16.70 6.76
CA LEU A 32 -18.45 -15.49 7.57
C LEU A 32 -19.25 -15.65 8.88
N LEU A 33 -20.48 -16.17 8.81
CA LEU A 33 -21.33 -16.37 10.00
C LEU A 33 -20.78 -17.42 10.94
N HIS A 34 -20.19 -18.50 10.41
CA HIS A 34 -19.51 -19.51 11.21
C HIS A 34 -18.36 -18.89 12.02
N ASP A 35 -17.49 -18.12 11.36
CA ASP A 35 -16.34 -17.50 12.00
C ASP A 35 -16.77 -16.42 13.00
N LEU A 36 -17.75 -15.59 12.65
CA LEU A 36 -18.31 -14.57 13.54
C LEU A 36 -18.91 -15.18 14.81
N TYR A 37 -19.58 -16.32 14.71
CA TYR A 37 -20.13 -17.02 15.87
C TYR A 37 -19.04 -17.41 16.88
N HIS A 38 -17.91 -17.93 16.41
CA HIS A 38 -16.80 -18.39 17.24
C HIS A 38 -15.89 -17.25 17.72
N LEU A 39 -16.07 -16.04 17.18
CA LEU A 39 -15.30 -14.88 17.60
C LEU A 39 -15.60 -14.53 19.07
N ARG A 40 -14.57 -14.19 19.83
CA ARG A 40 -14.72 -13.69 21.21
C ARG A 40 -15.50 -12.36 21.22
N ALA A 41 -16.06 -12.00 22.38
CA ALA A 41 -16.86 -10.78 22.52
C ALA A 41 -16.08 -9.49 22.16
N ASP A 42 -14.78 -9.45 22.47
CA ASP A 42 -13.82 -8.39 22.17
C ASP A 42 -13.06 -8.63 20.85
N GLY A 43 -13.39 -9.71 20.15
CA GLY A 43 -12.66 -10.17 18.98
C GLY A 43 -12.90 -9.32 17.73
N ILE A 44 -11.88 -9.29 16.88
CA ILE A 44 -11.90 -8.77 15.52
C ILE A 44 -11.59 -9.90 14.54
N MET A 45 -12.24 -9.93 13.40
CA MET A 45 -11.90 -10.82 12.30
C MET A 45 -11.82 -10.06 10.98
N THR A 46 -10.99 -10.56 10.11
CA THR A 46 -10.92 -10.12 8.71
C THR A 46 -11.22 -11.33 7.81
N ILE A 47 -12.01 -11.12 6.79
CA ILE A 47 -12.35 -12.16 5.82
C ILE A 47 -12.26 -11.60 4.40
N VAL A 48 -11.61 -12.37 3.52
CA VAL A 48 -11.55 -12.04 2.08
C VAL A 48 -12.76 -12.64 1.39
N LEU A 49 -13.51 -11.82 0.66
CA LEU A 49 -14.74 -12.22 -0.01
C LEU A 49 -14.78 -11.67 -1.44
N PRO A 50 -15.55 -12.28 -2.34
CA PRO A 50 -15.80 -11.71 -3.66
C PRO A 50 -16.64 -10.44 -3.55
N HIS A 51 -16.33 -9.45 -4.37
CA HIS A 51 -16.99 -8.14 -4.36
C HIS A 51 -18.53 -8.21 -4.40
N GLY A 52 -19.08 -9.24 -5.05
CA GLY A 52 -20.52 -9.45 -5.17
C GLY A 52 -21.29 -9.55 -3.84
N VAL A 53 -20.65 -9.96 -2.74
CA VAL A 53 -21.33 -10.04 -1.42
C VAL A 53 -21.84 -8.69 -0.93
N LEU A 54 -21.29 -7.58 -1.45
CA LEU A 54 -21.66 -6.23 -1.06
C LEU A 54 -23.02 -5.78 -1.58
N PHE A 55 -23.54 -6.37 -2.68
CA PHE A 55 -24.74 -5.85 -3.36
C PHE A 55 -25.72 -6.90 -3.85
N ARG A 56 -25.38 -8.21 -3.82
CA ARG A 56 -26.36 -9.23 -4.18
C ARG A 56 -27.56 -9.18 -3.24
N GLY A 57 -28.74 -9.40 -3.80
CA GLY A 57 -30.02 -9.44 -3.07
C GLY A 57 -30.32 -10.83 -2.48
N GLY A 58 -31.60 -11.10 -2.20
CA GLY A 58 -32.05 -12.38 -1.65
C GLY A 58 -31.48 -12.66 -0.26
N GLU A 59 -31.11 -13.92 -0.02
CA GLU A 59 -30.58 -14.39 1.26
C GLU A 59 -29.29 -13.64 1.66
N GLU A 60 -28.39 -13.37 0.71
CA GLU A 60 -27.16 -12.60 0.97
C GLU A 60 -27.49 -11.17 1.41
N GLY A 61 -28.50 -10.53 0.77
CA GLY A 61 -28.97 -9.21 1.15
C GLY A 61 -29.55 -9.17 2.56
N GLN A 62 -30.31 -10.18 2.95
CA GLN A 62 -30.90 -10.28 4.30
C GLN A 62 -29.81 -10.46 5.37
N ILE A 63 -28.83 -11.33 5.13
CA ILE A 63 -27.69 -11.52 6.05
C ILE A 63 -26.92 -10.21 6.21
N ARG A 64 -26.60 -9.55 5.09
CA ARG A 64 -25.89 -8.27 5.10
C ARG A 64 -26.63 -7.21 5.90
N LYS A 65 -27.94 -7.07 5.69
CA LYS A 65 -28.79 -6.18 6.48
C LYS A 65 -28.67 -6.50 7.97
N ASN A 66 -28.82 -7.76 8.36
CA ASN A 66 -28.78 -8.16 9.77
C ASN A 66 -27.41 -7.89 10.39
N LEU A 67 -26.30 -8.11 9.67
CA LEU A 67 -24.95 -7.80 10.13
C LEU A 67 -24.74 -6.29 10.35
N ILE A 68 -25.29 -5.45 9.48
CA ILE A 68 -25.23 -3.98 9.58
C ILE A 68 -26.05 -3.49 10.77
N GLU A 69 -27.31 -3.93 10.89
CA GLU A 69 -28.20 -3.53 11.98
C GLU A 69 -27.68 -3.97 13.37
N ASN A 70 -26.88 -5.02 13.43
CA ASN A 70 -26.23 -5.47 14.67
C ASN A 70 -24.78 -4.92 14.80
N HIS A 71 -24.38 -3.95 13.98
CA HIS A 71 -23.13 -3.21 14.03
C HIS A 71 -21.86 -4.08 13.93
N HIS A 72 -21.96 -5.26 13.29
CA HIS A 72 -20.81 -6.17 13.19
C HIS A 72 -19.79 -5.73 12.15
N ILE A 73 -20.18 -5.06 11.06
CA ILE A 73 -19.30 -4.66 9.99
C ILE A 73 -18.59 -3.34 10.36
N GLN A 74 -17.28 -3.39 10.59
CA GLN A 74 -16.48 -2.21 10.89
C GLN A 74 -15.98 -1.51 9.63
N ALA A 75 -15.39 -2.29 8.71
CA ALA A 75 -14.82 -1.73 7.49
C ALA A 75 -14.98 -2.69 6.31
N ILE A 76 -15.01 -2.12 5.12
CA ILE A 76 -14.96 -2.81 3.83
C ILE A 76 -13.83 -2.18 3.03
N ILE A 77 -12.90 -3.01 2.58
CA ILE A 77 -11.70 -2.61 1.84
C ILE A 77 -11.77 -3.27 0.47
N GLY A 78 -11.91 -2.47 -0.57
CA GLY A 78 -11.84 -2.94 -1.97
C GLY A 78 -10.39 -3.11 -2.38
N LEU A 79 -10.05 -4.32 -2.83
CA LEU A 79 -8.70 -4.65 -3.28
C LEU A 79 -8.61 -4.60 -4.81
N PRO A 80 -7.40 -4.43 -5.38
CA PRO A 80 -7.17 -4.52 -6.81
C PRO A 80 -7.62 -5.86 -7.40
N ALA A 81 -8.06 -5.86 -8.65
CA ALA A 81 -8.24 -7.10 -9.41
C ALA A 81 -6.89 -7.83 -9.58
N ASN A 82 -6.92 -9.11 -9.91
CA ASN A 82 -5.71 -9.92 -10.15
C ASN A 82 -4.68 -9.93 -8.98
N ILE A 83 -5.13 -9.75 -7.74
CA ILE A 83 -4.23 -9.79 -6.56
C ILE A 83 -4.04 -11.22 -6.04
N TYR A 84 -4.98 -12.12 -6.31
CA TYR A 84 -4.91 -13.52 -5.87
C TYR A 84 -4.64 -14.47 -7.04
N PHE A 85 -3.89 -15.53 -6.76
CA PHE A 85 -3.66 -16.61 -7.72
C PHE A 85 -4.99 -17.28 -8.15
N GLY A 86 -5.11 -17.56 -9.43
CA GLY A 86 -6.24 -18.31 -9.99
C GLY A 86 -7.54 -17.53 -10.19
N THR A 87 -7.58 -16.22 -9.86
CA THR A 87 -8.76 -15.40 -10.12
C THR A 87 -8.39 -13.97 -10.51
N GLY A 88 -9.03 -13.47 -11.58
CA GLY A 88 -8.91 -12.07 -12.00
C GLY A 88 -9.97 -11.15 -11.43
N ILE A 89 -10.91 -11.68 -10.64
CA ILE A 89 -12.00 -10.87 -10.09
C ILE A 89 -11.51 -9.97 -8.93
N PRO A 90 -12.03 -8.74 -8.81
CA PRO A 90 -11.79 -7.91 -7.65
C PRO A 90 -12.39 -8.57 -6.41
N THR A 91 -11.68 -8.45 -5.30
CA THR A 91 -12.06 -8.96 -3.99
C THR A 91 -12.14 -7.83 -2.97
N ILE A 92 -12.71 -8.13 -1.83
CA ILE A 92 -12.73 -7.24 -0.68
C ILE A 92 -12.15 -7.92 0.56
N VAL A 93 -11.64 -7.13 1.49
CA VAL A 93 -11.48 -7.54 2.88
C VAL A 93 -12.61 -6.90 3.69
N MET A 94 -13.37 -7.72 4.39
CA MET A 94 -14.38 -7.24 5.32
C MET A 94 -13.85 -7.39 6.75
N VAL A 95 -13.86 -6.30 7.50
CA VAL A 95 -13.45 -6.26 8.91
C VAL A 95 -14.69 -6.28 9.77
N LEU A 96 -14.78 -7.29 10.65
CA LEU A 96 -15.92 -7.48 11.54
C LEU A 96 -15.49 -7.51 13.00
N ARG A 97 -16.37 -7.04 13.87
CA ARG A 97 -16.25 -7.17 15.32
C ARG A 97 -17.50 -7.82 15.89
N LYS A 98 -17.31 -8.60 16.96
CA LYS A 98 -18.42 -9.22 17.70
C LYS A 98 -19.27 -8.16 18.39
N LYS A 99 -18.64 -7.13 18.96
CA LYS A 99 -19.29 -6.01 19.65
C LYS A 99 -18.63 -4.69 19.27
N ARG A 100 -19.45 -3.70 18.96
CA ARG A 100 -19.02 -2.32 18.64
C ARG A 100 -20.03 -1.33 19.21
N ASP A 101 -19.52 -0.18 19.64
CA ASP A 101 -20.32 0.95 20.07
C ASP A 101 -20.58 1.96 18.91
N ASP A 102 -19.73 1.95 17.87
CA ASP A 102 -19.88 2.78 16.65
C ASP A 102 -20.70 2.03 15.60
N ASP A 103 -21.75 2.65 15.07
CA ASP A 103 -22.66 2.09 14.07
C ASP A 103 -22.24 2.40 12.62
N ARG A 104 -21.25 3.31 12.43
CA ARG A 104 -20.77 3.69 11.10
C ARG A 104 -19.88 2.60 10.51
N VAL A 105 -19.84 2.54 9.20
CA VAL A 105 -19.01 1.60 8.43
C VAL A 105 -17.97 2.38 7.63
N LEU A 106 -16.71 2.02 7.75
CA LEU A 106 -15.65 2.60 6.94
C LEU A 106 -15.60 1.87 5.59
N ILE A 107 -15.74 2.61 4.51
CA ILE A 107 -15.59 2.11 3.14
C ILE A 107 -14.26 2.62 2.60
N VAL A 108 -13.40 1.71 2.16
CA VAL A 108 -12.07 1.99 1.60
C VAL A 108 -11.99 1.46 0.17
N ASP A 109 -11.57 2.28 -0.76
CA ASP A 109 -11.27 1.88 -2.13
C ASP A 109 -9.75 1.88 -2.38
N ALA A 110 -9.13 0.73 -2.21
CA ALA A 110 -7.73 0.51 -2.53
C ALA A 110 -7.54 -0.14 -3.92
N SER A 111 -8.57 -0.19 -4.75
CA SER A 111 -8.55 -0.90 -6.05
C SER A 111 -7.53 -0.36 -7.05
N LYS A 112 -7.08 0.89 -6.89
CA LYS A 112 -6.08 1.54 -7.73
C LYS A 112 -4.67 1.55 -7.15
N HIS A 113 -4.50 1.10 -5.90
CA HIS A 113 -3.23 1.09 -5.18
C HIS A 113 -2.53 -0.25 -5.37
N PHE A 114 -1.67 -0.35 -6.35
CA PHE A 114 -0.89 -1.55 -6.66
C PHE A 114 0.21 -1.27 -7.66
N ILE A 115 1.20 -2.16 -7.70
CA ILE A 115 2.16 -2.29 -8.80
C ILE A 115 1.89 -3.56 -9.59
N LYS A 116 2.38 -3.60 -10.84
CA LYS A 116 2.36 -4.81 -11.66
C LYS A 116 3.50 -5.74 -11.26
N ASP A 117 3.15 -7.01 -11.00
CA ASP A 117 4.10 -8.09 -10.79
C ASP A 117 3.77 -9.21 -11.79
N GLY A 118 4.40 -9.15 -12.95
CA GLY A 118 4.10 -10.02 -14.08
C GLY A 118 2.65 -9.88 -14.54
N LYS A 119 1.87 -10.96 -14.39
CA LYS A 119 0.42 -11.00 -14.74
C LYS A 119 -0.49 -10.55 -13.61
N ASN A 120 0.05 -10.46 -12.40
CA ASN A 120 -0.70 -10.14 -11.19
C ASN A 120 -0.52 -8.67 -10.79
N ASN A 121 -1.37 -8.22 -9.89
CA ASN A 121 -1.21 -6.98 -9.16
C ASN A 121 -0.69 -7.30 -7.76
N LYS A 122 0.15 -6.42 -7.20
CA LYS A 122 0.73 -6.58 -5.86
C LYS A 122 0.55 -5.27 -5.10
N LEU A 123 0.07 -5.35 -3.86
CA LEU A 123 0.13 -4.23 -2.92
C LEU A 123 1.57 -4.04 -2.46
N GLN A 124 2.02 -2.79 -2.44
CA GLN A 124 3.28 -2.41 -1.82
C GLN A 124 3.11 -2.26 -0.30
N ALA A 125 4.20 -2.18 0.43
CA ALA A 125 4.15 -1.96 1.88
C ALA A 125 3.46 -0.63 2.23
N SER A 126 3.68 0.40 1.44
CA SER A 126 2.99 1.69 1.53
C SER A 126 1.47 1.58 1.36
N ASP A 127 1.00 0.77 0.40
CA ASP A 127 -0.44 0.54 0.20
C ASP A 127 -1.05 -0.15 1.41
N ILE A 128 -0.37 -1.17 1.93
CA ILE A 128 -0.80 -1.92 3.12
C ILE A 128 -0.84 -0.99 4.34
N LYS A 129 0.23 -0.21 4.57
CA LYS A 129 0.30 0.76 5.68
C LYS A 129 -0.83 1.78 5.58
N ARG A 130 -1.07 2.36 4.40
CA ARG A 130 -2.18 3.31 4.16
C ARG A 130 -3.54 2.71 4.51
N ILE A 131 -3.81 1.47 4.09
CA ILE A 131 -5.05 0.76 4.42
C ILE A 131 -5.16 0.57 5.94
N VAL A 132 -4.10 0.08 6.59
CA VAL A 132 -4.09 -0.18 8.03
C VAL A 132 -4.28 1.11 8.84
N ASP A 133 -3.58 2.18 8.51
CA ASP A 133 -3.68 3.47 9.18
C ASP A 133 -5.09 4.06 9.07
N VAL A 134 -5.69 3.99 7.88
CA VAL A 134 -7.04 4.49 7.63
C VAL A 134 -8.08 3.67 8.40
N VAL A 135 -7.95 2.35 8.41
CA VAL A 135 -8.89 1.44 9.11
C VAL A 135 -8.75 1.57 10.63
N SER A 136 -7.53 1.61 11.15
CA SER A 136 -7.26 1.71 12.58
C SER A 136 -7.73 3.02 13.19
N ASN A 137 -7.65 4.11 12.41
CA ASN A 137 -8.02 5.46 12.86
C ASN A 137 -9.39 5.93 12.34
N ASN A 138 -10.16 5.09 11.66
CA ASN A 138 -11.45 5.41 11.03
C ASN A 138 -11.40 6.72 10.20
N ARG A 139 -10.34 6.91 9.40
CA ARG A 139 -10.11 8.15 8.65
C ARG A 139 -10.94 8.20 7.36
N THR A 140 -11.54 9.37 7.11
CA THR A 140 -12.06 9.73 5.78
C THR A 140 -10.94 10.42 5.00
N VAL A 141 -10.57 9.86 3.86
CA VAL A 141 -9.55 10.38 2.95
C VAL A 141 -10.20 10.56 1.56
N PRO A 142 -10.14 11.75 0.95
CA PRO A 142 -10.71 11.99 -0.37
C PRO A 142 -10.25 10.95 -1.40
N LYS A 143 -11.18 10.47 -2.23
CA LYS A 143 -10.95 9.45 -3.28
C LYS A 143 -10.45 8.08 -2.79
N PHE A 144 -10.24 7.87 -1.49
CA PHE A 144 -9.70 6.63 -0.92
C PHE A 144 -10.62 6.00 0.13
N SER A 145 -11.15 6.77 1.08
CA SER A 145 -11.98 6.22 2.15
C SER A 145 -13.06 7.18 2.63
N ARG A 146 -14.16 6.61 3.13
CA ARG A 146 -15.25 7.38 3.73
C ARG A 146 -15.89 6.61 4.86
N LEU A 147 -16.10 7.30 5.99
CA LEU A 147 -16.87 6.79 7.11
C LEU A 147 -18.35 7.08 6.88
N VAL A 148 -19.15 6.03 6.69
CA VAL A 148 -20.55 6.09 6.25
C VAL A 148 -21.49 5.80 7.41
N SER A 149 -22.53 6.61 7.62
CA SER A 149 -23.53 6.38 8.65
C SER A 149 -24.47 5.23 8.30
N ILE A 150 -25.02 4.58 9.32
CA ILE A 150 -25.99 3.50 9.12
C ILE A 150 -27.24 4.00 8.39
N ASP A 151 -27.66 5.24 8.61
CA ASP A 151 -28.86 5.80 7.96
C ASP A 151 -28.64 5.97 6.45
N GLU A 152 -27.45 6.36 6.03
CA GLU A 152 -27.10 6.41 4.61
C GLU A 152 -27.07 5.00 3.99
N ILE A 153 -26.56 4.01 4.71
CA ILE A 153 -26.56 2.61 4.25
C ILE A 153 -27.99 2.08 4.12
N ARG A 154 -28.86 2.39 5.08
CA ARG A 154 -30.29 2.07 5.02
C ARG A 154 -30.97 2.71 3.80
N ALA A 155 -30.70 3.98 3.55
CA ALA A 155 -31.24 4.72 2.40
C ALA A 155 -30.77 4.12 1.04
N ASN A 156 -29.64 3.43 1.03
CA ASN A 156 -29.11 2.68 -0.11
C ASN A 156 -29.49 1.19 -0.12
N ASP A 157 -30.58 0.78 0.56
CA ASP A 157 -31.06 -0.61 0.65
C ASP A 157 -29.97 -1.60 1.12
N TYR A 158 -29.14 -1.18 2.06
CA TYR A 158 -28.00 -1.98 2.57
C TYR A 158 -27.03 -2.44 1.48
N ASN A 159 -27.00 -1.75 0.36
CA ASN A 159 -26.05 -1.98 -0.71
C ASN A 159 -24.73 -1.30 -0.34
N LEU A 160 -23.67 -2.09 -0.17
CA LEU A 160 -22.33 -1.65 0.26
C LEU A 160 -21.34 -1.55 -0.92
N ASN A 161 -21.85 -1.46 -2.16
CA ASN A 161 -20.97 -1.31 -3.33
C ASN A 161 -20.13 -0.03 -3.21
N ILE A 162 -18.81 -0.20 -3.20
CA ILE A 162 -17.82 0.83 -2.85
C ILE A 162 -18.00 2.13 -3.65
N PRO A 163 -18.16 2.11 -4.99
CA PRO A 163 -18.33 3.34 -5.77
C PRO A 163 -19.55 4.21 -5.42
N ARG A 164 -20.49 3.68 -4.62
CA ARG A 164 -21.62 4.49 -4.11
C ARG A 164 -21.20 5.46 -3.02
N TYR A 165 -20.08 5.19 -2.34
CA TYR A 165 -19.65 5.90 -1.15
C TYR A 165 -18.30 6.59 -1.35
N VAL A 166 -17.42 5.98 -2.13
CA VAL A 166 -16.08 6.51 -2.44
C VAL A 166 -15.97 6.64 -3.95
N ASP A 167 -15.91 7.88 -4.43
CA ASP A 167 -15.63 8.17 -5.83
C ASP A 167 -14.11 8.29 -6.01
N SER A 168 -13.49 7.20 -6.42
CA SER A 168 -12.06 7.12 -6.76
C SER A 168 -11.80 7.42 -8.24
N SER A 169 -12.81 7.89 -9.00
CA SER A 169 -12.61 8.24 -10.40
C SER A 169 -11.61 9.37 -10.57
N GLU A 170 -10.82 9.29 -11.61
CA GLU A 170 -10.01 10.41 -12.06
C GLU A 170 -10.92 11.50 -12.63
N ASN A 171 -10.49 12.74 -12.51
CA ASN A 171 -11.20 13.82 -13.17
C ASN A 171 -11.25 13.52 -14.68
N ALA A 172 -12.41 13.69 -15.30
CA ALA A 172 -12.53 13.50 -16.73
C ALA A 172 -11.55 14.44 -17.44
N GLU A 173 -10.79 13.88 -18.38
CA GLU A 173 -9.98 14.71 -19.25
C GLU A 173 -10.88 15.73 -19.96
N THR A 174 -10.54 16.98 -19.86
CA THR A 174 -11.24 18.06 -20.56
C THR A 174 -10.52 18.37 -21.86
N TRP A 175 -11.25 18.29 -22.97
CA TRP A 175 -10.71 18.69 -24.27
C TRP A 175 -11.02 20.17 -24.50
N ASP A 176 -10.00 21.02 -24.49
CA ASP A 176 -10.15 22.43 -24.82
C ASP A 176 -9.91 22.64 -26.32
N VAL A 177 -11.01 22.87 -27.04
CA VAL A 177 -10.97 23.11 -28.51
C VAL A 177 -10.22 24.38 -28.85
N TYR A 178 -10.34 25.44 -28.04
CA TYR A 178 -9.64 26.69 -28.27
C TYR A 178 -8.13 26.53 -28.18
N ALA A 179 -7.66 25.87 -27.09
CA ALA A 179 -6.24 25.58 -26.91
C ALA A 179 -5.66 24.73 -28.05
N SER A 180 -6.47 23.75 -28.52
CA SER A 180 -6.06 22.88 -29.64
C SER A 180 -5.95 23.61 -30.97
N MET A 181 -6.77 24.64 -31.20
CA MET A 181 -6.77 25.42 -32.45
C MET A 181 -5.77 26.56 -32.44
N PHE A 182 -5.62 27.26 -31.34
CA PHE A 182 -4.86 28.51 -31.24
C PHE A 182 -3.60 28.41 -30.37
N GLY A 183 -3.38 27.27 -29.74
CA GLY A 183 -2.28 27.04 -28.82
C GLY A 183 -2.53 27.60 -27.40
N GLY A 184 -1.59 27.34 -26.49
CA GLY A 184 -1.66 27.70 -25.10
C GLY A 184 -2.07 26.54 -24.22
N VAL A 185 -2.01 26.73 -22.89
CA VAL A 185 -2.41 25.76 -21.87
C VAL A 185 -3.75 26.18 -21.30
N PRO A 186 -4.77 25.30 -21.27
CA PRO A 186 -6.07 25.64 -20.71
C PRO A 186 -5.95 26.09 -19.24
N LYS A 187 -6.63 27.17 -18.89
CA LYS A 187 -6.61 27.67 -17.50
C LYS A 187 -7.10 26.62 -16.50
N SER A 188 -8.12 25.82 -16.88
CA SER A 188 -8.65 24.73 -16.06
C SER A 188 -7.61 23.65 -15.73
N GLU A 189 -6.69 23.35 -16.64
CA GLU A 189 -5.62 22.37 -16.43
C GLU A 189 -4.55 22.93 -15.49
N VAL A 190 -4.14 24.18 -15.68
CA VAL A 190 -3.18 24.85 -14.80
C VAL A 190 -3.73 24.98 -13.36
N GLU A 191 -5.02 25.28 -13.21
CA GLU A 191 -5.64 25.40 -11.89
C GLU A 191 -5.78 24.04 -11.18
N GLN A 192 -5.79 22.91 -11.89
CA GLN A 192 -5.76 21.58 -11.26
C GLN A 192 -4.46 21.31 -10.49
N LEU A 193 -3.39 22.03 -10.79
CA LEU A 193 -2.12 21.95 -10.08
C LEU A 193 -2.09 22.87 -8.83
N GLY A 194 -3.24 23.14 -8.22
CA GLY A 194 -3.39 24.06 -7.10
C GLY A 194 -2.51 23.72 -5.88
N GLU A 195 -2.25 22.46 -5.60
CA GLU A 195 -1.36 22.04 -4.50
C GLU A 195 0.07 22.53 -4.73
N TYR A 196 0.57 22.46 -5.96
CA TYR A 196 1.89 22.98 -6.33
C TYR A 196 1.95 24.48 -6.24
N TRP A 197 0.89 25.19 -6.67
CA TRP A 197 0.84 26.65 -6.59
C TRP A 197 0.73 27.17 -5.15
N ASN A 198 0.15 26.38 -4.25
CA ASN A 198 0.12 26.68 -2.84
C ASN A 198 1.50 26.47 -2.17
N ALA A 199 2.21 25.42 -2.58
CA ALA A 199 3.55 25.13 -2.06
C ALA A 199 4.62 26.07 -2.65
N TRP A 200 4.46 26.46 -3.93
CA TRP A 200 5.40 27.31 -4.69
C TRP A 200 4.69 28.49 -5.36
N PRO A 201 4.29 29.51 -4.58
CA PRO A 201 3.43 30.60 -5.07
C PRO A 201 4.00 31.38 -6.26
N SER A 202 5.34 31.56 -6.32
CA SER A 202 5.98 32.29 -7.41
C SER A 202 6.09 31.50 -8.72
N LEU A 203 6.07 30.17 -8.64
CA LEU A 203 6.33 29.29 -9.79
C LEU A 203 5.27 29.44 -10.89
N LYS A 204 3.99 29.56 -10.51
CA LYS A 204 2.90 29.74 -11.48
C LYS A 204 3.09 31.00 -12.33
N ALA A 205 3.44 32.13 -11.69
CA ALA A 205 3.65 33.41 -12.38
C ALA A 205 4.92 33.41 -13.24
N GLU A 206 5.92 32.60 -12.85
CA GLU A 206 7.15 32.44 -13.63
C GLU A 206 6.93 31.60 -14.89
N LEU A 207 6.15 30.51 -14.78
CA LEU A 207 5.89 29.58 -15.88
C LEU A 207 4.84 30.09 -16.86
N PHE A 208 3.80 30.76 -16.36
CA PHE A 208 2.60 31.06 -17.12
C PHE A 208 2.27 32.55 -17.18
N ARG A 209 2.03 33.03 -18.38
CA ARG A 209 1.50 34.38 -18.66
C ARG A 209 0.05 34.28 -19.10
N ASP A 210 -0.84 35.09 -18.52
CA ASP A 210 -2.25 35.14 -18.96
C ASP A 210 -2.34 35.62 -20.42
N ASN A 211 -3.02 34.85 -21.24
CA ASN A 211 -3.24 35.13 -22.65
C ASN A 211 -4.74 35.03 -23.00
N GLY A 212 -5.61 35.59 -22.15
CA GLY A 212 -7.06 35.63 -22.38
C GLY A 212 -7.72 34.29 -22.07
N ALA A 213 -8.05 33.47 -23.06
CA ALA A 213 -8.72 32.19 -22.87
C ALA A 213 -7.79 31.11 -22.24
N CYS A 214 -6.51 31.16 -22.53
CA CYS A 214 -5.50 30.20 -22.08
C CYS A 214 -4.34 30.91 -21.37
N TYR A 215 -3.44 30.17 -20.78
CA TYR A 215 -2.11 30.62 -20.42
C TYR A 215 -1.13 30.37 -21.56
N ALA A 216 -0.18 31.29 -21.73
CA ALA A 216 1.00 31.07 -22.54
C ALA A 216 2.17 30.60 -21.66
N CYS A 217 2.93 29.63 -22.13
CA CYS A 217 4.19 29.21 -21.57
C CYS A 217 5.28 29.51 -22.60
N ASP A 218 6.12 30.50 -22.31
CA ASP A 218 7.13 30.98 -23.22
C ASP A 218 8.53 30.39 -22.97
N HIS A 219 8.58 29.24 -22.21
CA HIS A 219 9.81 28.56 -21.83
C HIS A 219 10.02 27.28 -22.64
N ASP A 220 11.20 27.13 -23.25
CA ASP A 220 11.59 25.91 -23.96
C ASP A 220 12.01 24.78 -22.98
N ASP A 221 12.57 25.13 -21.82
CA ASP A 221 13.01 24.18 -20.77
C ASP A 221 12.34 24.49 -19.43
N ILE A 222 11.12 24.00 -19.28
CA ILE A 222 10.33 24.13 -18.05
C ILE A 222 11.05 23.49 -16.85
N ALA A 223 11.74 22.37 -17.04
CA ALA A 223 12.42 21.68 -15.94
C ALA A 223 13.53 22.54 -15.32
N THR A 224 14.23 23.31 -16.11
CA THR A 224 15.26 24.24 -15.62
C THR A 224 14.63 25.42 -14.88
N VAL A 225 13.51 25.97 -15.35
CA VAL A 225 12.77 27.04 -14.66
C VAL A 225 12.31 26.54 -13.28
N VAL A 226 11.68 25.37 -13.22
CA VAL A 226 11.21 24.76 -11.95
C VAL A 226 12.38 24.56 -10.98
N ARG A 227 13.50 23.96 -11.42
CA ARG A 227 14.66 23.73 -10.56
C ARG A 227 15.28 25.00 -10.00
N ASN A 228 15.26 26.10 -10.76
CA ASN A 228 15.86 27.36 -10.38
C ASN A 228 14.91 28.29 -9.61
N ASN A 229 13.62 27.98 -9.57
CA ASN A 229 12.65 28.79 -8.83
C ASN A 229 12.97 28.85 -7.34
N ALA A 230 12.88 30.04 -6.74
CA ALA A 230 13.28 30.29 -5.35
C ALA A 230 12.43 29.51 -4.32
N ASP A 231 11.12 29.37 -4.57
CA ASP A 231 10.23 28.62 -3.68
C ASP A 231 10.55 27.13 -3.72
N VAL A 232 10.85 26.58 -4.91
CA VAL A 232 11.27 25.18 -5.09
C VAL A 232 12.61 24.93 -4.40
N GLN A 233 13.57 25.82 -4.53
CA GLN A 233 14.87 25.73 -3.87
C GLN A 233 14.72 25.76 -2.34
N THR A 234 13.87 26.66 -1.82
CA THR A 234 13.55 26.74 -0.39
C THR A 234 12.87 25.46 0.10
N PHE A 235 11.92 24.93 -0.67
CA PHE A 235 11.27 23.66 -0.36
C PHE A 235 12.27 22.49 -0.28
N VAL A 236 13.15 22.36 -1.27
CA VAL A 236 14.19 21.31 -1.28
C VAL A 236 15.10 21.43 -0.06
N ALA A 237 15.52 22.65 0.29
CA ALA A 237 16.36 22.89 1.46
C ALA A 237 15.64 22.56 2.78
N SER A 238 14.36 22.92 2.92
CA SER A 238 13.56 22.62 4.10
C SER A 238 13.31 21.12 4.27
N TYR A 239 13.04 20.40 3.18
CA TYR A 239 12.92 18.95 3.18
C TYR A 239 14.22 18.27 3.60
N ALA A 240 15.35 18.66 3.00
CA ALA A 240 16.66 18.13 3.37
C ALA A 240 16.99 18.39 4.85
N GLN A 241 16.59 19.56 5.39
CA GLN A 241 16.77 19.88 6.81
C GLN A 241 15.87 19.00 7.71
N ALA A 242 14.62 18.74 7.32
CA ALA A 242 13.69 17.93 8.09
C ALA A 242 14.22 16.50 8.33
N ILE A 243 14.86 15.91 7.32
CA ILE A 243 15.41 14.53 7.39
C ILE A 243 16.90 14.49 7.76
N SER A 244 17.55 15.62 8.05
CA SER A 244 19.01 15.70 8.24
C SER A 244 19.54 14.87 9.41
N GLY A 245 18.73 14.61 10.43
CA GLY A 245 19.06 13.77 11.58
C GLY A 245 19.01 12.27 11.32
N LEU A 246 18.22 11.85 10.33
CA LEU A 246 17.93 10.44 10.04
C LEU A 246 19.18 9.58 9.80
N PRO A 247 20.20 10.01 9.00
CA PRO A 247 21.40 9.19 8.79
C PRO A 247 22.17 8.90 10.07
N SER A 248 22.25 9.86 10.98
CA SER A 248 22.96 9.69 12.27
C SER A 248 22.20 8.74 13.20
N ASP A 249 20.87 8.85 13.22
CA ASP A 249 20.02 7.99 14.00
C ASP A 249 20.03 6.54 13.49
N LEU A 250 19.91 6.33 12.18
CA LEU A 250 20.03 5.01 11.56
C LEU A 250 21.41 4.38 11.85
N ARG A 251 22.49 5.16 11.77
CA ARG A 251 23.82 4.66 12.11
C ARG A 251 23.90 4.19 13.57
N PHE A 252 23.39 4.99 14.50
CA PHE A 252 23.39 4.64 15.92
C PHE A 252 22.58 3.36 16.18
N ARG A 253 21.37 3.25 15.63
CA ARG A 253 20.48 2.11 15.86
C ARG A 253 20.94 0.82 15.17
N LEU A 254 21.37 0.91 13.91
CA LEU A 254 21.54 -0.26 13.05
C LEU A 254 23.01 -0.69 12.88
N VAL A 255 23.97 0.22 13.10
CA VAL A 255 25.40 -0.04 12.83
C VAL A 255 26.21 -0.19 14.11
N GLU A 256 25.91 0.61 15.13
CA GLU A 256 26.74 0.59 16.36
C GLU A 256 26.45 -0.62 17.26
N HIS A 257 25.18 -1.12 17.25
CA HIS A 257 24.76 -2.28 18.05
C HIS A 257 23.83 -3.22 17.25
N PRO A 258 24.27 -3.75 16.11
CA PRO A 258 23.41 -4.52 15.23
C PRO A 258 22.88 -5.82 15.86
N GLU A 259 23.59 -6.40 16.81
CA GLU A 259 23.20 -7.61 17.54
C GLU A 259 22.04 -7.39 18.53
N GLN A 260 21.65 -6.14 18.79
CA GLN A 260 20.57 -5.77 19.70
C GLN A 260 19.29 -5.32 18.94
N VAL A 261 19.35 -5.36 17.61
CA VAL A 261 18.24 -4.86 16.77
C VAL A 261 17.10 -5.87 16.71
N ASP A 262 15.93 -5.46 17.17
CA ASP A 262 14.67 -6.09 16.79
C ASP A 262 14.26 -5.55 15.41
N ALA A 263 14.50 -6.32 14.36
CA ALA A 263 14.33 -5.87 12.99
C ALA A 263 12.91 -5.35 12.71
N LEU A 264 11.86 -6.07 13.16
CA LEU A 264 10.47 -5.68 12.94
C LEU A 264 10.07 -4.43 13.76
N GLY A 265 10.49 -4.39 15.04
CA GLY A 265 10.22 -3.25 15.90
C GLY A 265 10.92 -1.98 15.44
N GLN A 266 12.14 -2.08 14.95
CA GLN A 266 12.90 -0.93 14.44
C GLN A 266 12.35 -0.39 13.13
N GLU A 267 11.94 -1.25 12.19
CA GLU A 267 11.30 -0.81 10.96
C GLU A 267 10.04 0.02 11.25
N THR A 268 9.21 -0.47 12.16
CA THR A 268 8.00 0.25 12.59
C THR A 268 8.34 1.60 13.22
N ALA A 269 9.30 1.64 14.16
CA ALA A 269 9.68 2.87 14.85
C ALA A 269 10.29 3.91 13.90
N ILE A 270 11.18 3.49 13.00
CA ILE A 270 11.79 4.37 11.99
C ILE A 270 10.72 4.89 11.02
N GLY A 271 9.77 4.04 10.63
CA GLY A 271 8.64 4.43 9.79
C GLY A 271 7.75 5.50 10.44
N GLU A 272 7.44 5.36 11.72
CA GLU A 272 6.66 6.37 12.48
C GLU A 272 7.43 7.69 12.63
N GLU A 273 8.73 7.64 12.87
CA GLU A 273 9.57 8.83 12.94
C GLU A 273 9.69 9.53 11.58
N LEU A 274 9.86 8.77 10.50
CA LEU A 274 9.89 9.31 9.14
C LEU A 274 8.55 9.99 8.80
N ASP A 275 7.41 9.36 9.13
CA ASP A 275 6.09 9.96 8.97
C ASP A 275 6.00 11.29 9.70
N ALA A 276 6.51 11.37 10.94
CA ALA A 276 6.51 12.60 11.73
C ALA A 276 7.44 13.68 11.13
N MET A 277 8.60 13.31 10.60
CA MET A 277 9.54 14.24 9.96
C MET A 277 8.97 14.89 8.70
N VAL A 278 8.13 14.18 7.94
CA VAL A 278 7.59 14.67 6.66
C VAL A 278 6.14 15.18 6.77
N ALA A 279 5.49 15.02 7.92
CA ALA A 279 4.06 15.31 8.12
C ALA A 279 3.66 16.75 7.72
N ASP A 280 4.51 17.73 7.98
CA ASP A 280 4.27 19.16 7.69
C ASP A 280 4.92 19.60 6.36
N THR A 281 5.48 18.66 5.60
CA THR A 281 6.14 18.98 4.33
C THR A 281 5.13 18.87 3.19
N ALA A 282 4.77 19.99 2.58
CA ALA A 282 3.86 20.00 1.43
C ALA A 282 4.38 19.09 0.31
N LEU A 283 3.47 18.52 -0.46
CA LEU A 283 3.76 17.67 -1.64
C LEU A 283 4.53 16.37 -1.35
N ILE A 284 4.86 16.06 -0.11
CA ILE A 284 5.44 14.78 0.26
C ILE A 284 4.33 13.87 0.80
N ASP A 285 4.11 12.75 0.12
CA ASP A 285 3.24 11.69 0.64
C ASP A 285 4.05 10.85 1.65
N PRO A 286 3.65 10.78 2.94
CA PRO A 286 4.34 9.96 3.94
C PRO A 286 4.44 8.49 3.53
N TYR A 287 3.44 7.97 2.81
CA TYR A 287 3.44 6.58 2.35
C TYR A 287 4.49 6.32 1.26
N ASP A 288 4.74 7.29 0.38
CA ASP A 288 5.83 7.19 -0.60
C ASP A 288 7.20 7.21 0.10
N ALA A 289 7.35 8.03 1.15
CA ALA A 289 8.56 8.04 1.98
C ALA A 289 8.73 6.69 2.70
N TYR A 290 7.66 6.14 3.27
CA TYR A 290 7.68 4.82 3.91
C TYR A 290 8.06 3.71 2.91
N GLN A 291 7.58 3.75 1.67
CA GLN A 291 7.98 2.76 0.66
C GLN A 291 9.48 2.77 0.38
N LYS A 292 10.11 3.95 0.39
CA LYS A 292 11.57 4.03 0.23
C LYS A 292 12.31 3.43 1.41
N LEU A 293 11.78 3.56 2.61
CA LEU A 293 12.30 2.87 3.79
C LEU A 293 12.15 1.36 3.66
N ASP A 294 10.97 0.85 3.33
CA ASP A 294 10.68 -0.58 3.18
C ASP A 294 11.55 -1.23 2.08
N ASP A 295 11.68 -0.57 0.91
CA ASP A 295 12.54 -1.03 -0.17
C ASP A 295 14.01 -1.19 0.29
N ALA A 296 14.50 -0.25 1.10
CA ALA A 296 15.86 -0.31 1.66
C ALA A 296 15.95 -1.35 2.80
N TRP A 297 14.91 -1.42 3.64
CA TRP A 297 14.82 -2.35 4.77
C TRP A 297 14.85 -3.81 4.33
N GLY A 298 14.16 -4.15 3.26
CA GLY A 298 14.16 -5.49 2.66
C GLY A 298 15.55 -6.01 2.28
N GLY A 299 16.50 -5.10 2.04
CA GLY A 299 17.91 -5.43 1.76
C GLY A 299 18.75 -5.78 2.99
N ILE A 300 18.30 -5.44 4.20
CA ILE A 300 19.09 -5.60 5.45
C ILE A 300 18.34 -6.37 6.54
N SER A 301 17.03 -6.51 6.47
CA SER A 301 16.21 -7.08 7.55
C SER A 301 16.61 -8.50 7.92
N ILE A 302 16.88 -9.36 6.94
CA ILE A 302 17.28 -10.74 7.15
C ILE A 302 18.64 -10.79 7.88
N ASP A 303 19.59 -9.95 7.49
CA ASP A 303 20.89 -9.90 8.12
C ASP A 303 20.79 -9.42 9.58
N LEU A 304 19.91 -8.43 9.85
CA LEU A 304 19.65 -7.97 11.22
C LEU A 304 18.99 -9.05 12.07
N GLU A 305 18.06 -9.84 11.54
CA GLU A 305 17.45 -10.97 12.25
C GLU A 305 18.50 -12.06 12.58
N VAL A 306 19.39 -12.35 11.64
CA VAL A 306 20.49 -13.32 11.85
C VAL A 306 21.42 -12.80 12.94
N LEU A 307 21.84 -11.54 12.89
CA LEU A 307 22.69 -10.93 13.91
C LEU A 307 22.02 -10.90 15.29
N GLY A 308 20.74 -10.62 15.36
CA GLY A 308 19.96 -10.63 16.60
C GLY A 308 19.81 -12.02 17.23
N SER A 309 19.70 -13.07 16.38
CA SER A 309 19.51 -14.45 16.85
C SER A 309 20.80 -15.23 17.11
N GLU A 310 21.83 -15.04 16.29
CA GLU A 310 23.08 -15.78 16.33
C GLU A 310 24.26 -14.97 16.92
N GLY A 311 24.08 -13.65 17.05
CA GLY A 311 25.12 -12.72 17.49
C GLY A 311 26.13 -12.37 16.39
N PHE A 312 27.12 -11.55 16.73
CA PHE A 312 28.11 -11.02 15.78
C PHE A 312 29.00 -12.08 15.12
N ASP A 313 29.08 -13.28 15.69
CA ASP A 313 29.84 -14.39 15.11
C ASP A 313 29.26 -14.88 13.77
N ALA A 314 27.96 -14.61 13.51
CA ALA A 314 27.32 -14.91 12.23
C ALA A 314 27.99 -14.21 11.03
N VAL A 315 28.66 -13.07 11.26
CA VAL A 315 29.41 -12.34 10.22
C VAL A 315 30.56 -13.17 9.64
N ARG A 316 31.11 -14.13 10.43
CA ARG A 316 32.19 -15.02 9.99
C ARG A 316 31.71 -16.31 9.36
N ALA A 317 30.40 -16.57 9.41
CA ALA A 317 29.81 -17.79 8.88
C ALA A 317 29.59 -17.69 7.37
N VAL A 318 29.66 -18.83 6.71
CA VAL A 318 29.39 -18.97 5.27
C VAL A 318 28.33 -20.04 5.05
N ASP A 319 27.48 -19.86 4.06
CA ASP A 319 26.44 -20.80 3.67
C ASP A 319 26.63 -21.28 2.22
N PRO A 320 26.13 -22.48 1.88
CA PRO A 320 26.14 -22.94 0.49
C PRO A 320 25.31 -22.00 -0.39
N ASN A 321 25.90 -21.52 -1.48
CA ASN A 321 25.16 -20.77 -2.50
C ASN A 321 24.30 -21.71 -3.32
N MET A 322 22.99 -21.74 -3.06
CA MET A 322 22.05 -22.60 -3.78
C MET A 322 21.46 -21.86 -4.96
N VAL A 323 21.68 -22.36 -6.18
CA VAL A 323 21.18 -21.76 -7.42
C VAL A 323 20.32 -22.76 -8.21
N ILE A 324 19.31 -22.25 -8.91
CA ILE A 324 18.46 -23.07 -9.78
C ILE A 324 19.11 -23.16 -11.15
N LYS A 325 19.55 -24.36 -11.56
CA LYS A 325 20.06 -24.64 -12.91
C LYS A 325 19.13 -25.57 -13.68
N LYS A 326 18.95 -25.33 -14.98
CA LYS A 326 18.20 -26.25 -15.84
C LYS A 326 19.02 -27.48 -16.18
N LYS A 327 18.58 -28.66 -15.72
CA LYS A 327 19.19 -29.97 -16.06
C LYS A 327 18.13 -30.87 -16.66
N GLY A 328 18.33 -31.25 -17.96
CA GLY A 328 17.37 -32.10 -18.67
C GLY A 328 15.96 -31.51 -18.83
N GLY A 329 15.83 -30.16 -18.92
CA GLY A 329 14.55 -29.44 -19.03
C GLY A 329 13.78 -29.26 -17.73
N LYS A 330 14.36 -29.67 -16.59
CA LYS A 330 13.81 -29.46 -15.25
C LYS A 330 14.69 -28.49 -14.48
N ASP A 331 14.04 -27.65 -13.65
CA ASP A 331 14.73 -26.79 -12.72
C ASP A 331 15.23 -27.65 -11.54
N VAL A 332 16.55 -27.63 -11.30
CA VAL A 332 17.20 -28.38 -10.22
C VAL A 332 18.02 -27.41 -9.40
N GLU A 333 17.82 -27.44 -8.10
CA GLU A 333 18.62 -26.68 -7.15
C GLU A 333 19.98 -27.35 -6.97
N VAL A 334 21.05 -26.60 -7.17
CA VAL A 334 22.43 -27.08 -7.04
C VAL A 334 23.27 -26.06 -6.30
N GLN A 335 24.23 -26.54 -5.52
CA GLN A 335 25.22 -25.67 -4.87
C GLN A 335 26.20 -25.12 -5.92
N ASP A 336 26.39 -23.82 -5.92
CA ASP A 336 27.32 -23.08 -6.78
C ASP A 336 28.21 -22.18 -5.93
N GLY A 337 29.17 -22.80 -5.26
CA GLY A 337 30.07 -22.12 -4.34
C GLY A 337 29.47 -21.84 -2.95
N TRP A 338 29.94 -20.76 -2.33
CA TRP A 338 29.61 -20.34 -0.98
C TRP A 338 29.27 -18.85 -0.98
N ILE A 339 28.41 -18.43 -0.07
CA ILE A 339 28.10 -17.02 0.19
C ILE A 339 28.37 -16.71 1.68
N GLY A 340 28.67 -15.49 2.01
CA GLY A 340 28.67 -15.05 3.40
C GLY A 340 27.27 -15.05 3.96
N ARG A 341 27.09 -15.51 5.20
CA ARG A 341 25.78 -15.58 5.86
C ARG A 341 25.16 -14.18 6.02
N VAL A 342 25.97 -13.20 6.40
CA VAL A 342 25.57 -11.80 6.57
C VAL A 342 26.41 -10.90 5.65
N LEU A 343 27.72 -11.15 5.56
CA LEU A 343 28.64 -10.29 4.85
C LEU A 343 28.77 -10.71 3.37
N PRO A 344 28.33 -9.89 2.41
CA PRO A 344 28.41 -10.21 0.97
C PRO A 344 29.90 -10.26 0.52
N PHE A 345 30.28 -11.34 -0.16
CA PHE A 345 31.68 -11.52 -0.61
C PHE A 345 32.09 -10.49 -1.66
N ASP A 346 31.21 -10.10 -2.54
CA ASP A 346 31.43 -9.07 -3.55
C ASP A 346 31.73 -7.70 -2.92
N LEU A 347 31.04 -7.37 -1.82
CA LEU A 347 31.34 -6.16 -1.04
C LEU A 347 32.73 -6.23 -0.42
N VAL A 348 33.08 -7.36 0.22
CA VAL A 348 34.39 -7.58 0.82
C VAL A 348 35.50 -7.49 -0.23
N GLN A 349 35.31 -8.13 -1.37
CA GLN A 349 36.25 -8.09 -2.49
C GLN A 349 36.46 -6.67 -2.99
N ARG A 350 35.36 -5.93 -3.23
CA ARG A 350 35.43 -4.55 -3.73
C ARG A 350 36.14 -3.59 -2.74
N GLU A 351 35.81 -3.68 -1.45
CA GLU A 351 36.27 -2.70 -0.46
C GLU A 351 37.60 -3.06 0.19
N LEU A 352 37.90 -4.35 0.39
CA LEU A 352 39.11 -4.80 1.10
C LEU A 352 40.15 -5.47 0.18
N LEU A 353 39.76 -6.03 -0.95
CA LEU A 353 40.61 -6.79 -1.87
C LEU A 353 40.63 -6.14 -3.27
N HIS A 354 40.41 -4.85 -3.35
CA HIS A 354 40.35 -4.11 -4.61
C HIS A 354 41.58 -4.31 -5.50
N ASP A 355 42.77 -4.25 -4.90
CA ASP A 355 44.05 -4.38 -5.65
C ASP A 355 44.24 -5.80 -6.18
N ASP A 356 43.87 -6.82 -5.38
CA ASP A 356 43.96 -8.23 -5.77
C ASP A 356 42.95 -8.54 -6.91
N LEU A 357 41.76 -7.98 -6.83
CA LEU A 357 40.73 -8.10 -7.88
C LEU A 357 41.19 -7.48 -9.20
N ALA A 358 41.77 -6.28 -9.13
CA ALA A 358 42.32 -5.60 -10.29
C ALA A 358 43.50 -6.37 -10.94
N ALA A 359 44.31 -7.03 -10.12
CA ALA A 359 45.40 -7.89 -10.61
C ALA A 359 44.87 -9.15 -11.33
N ILE A 360 43.84 -9.81 -10.74
CA ILE A 360 43.18 -10.98 -11.38
C ILE A 360 42.55 -10.60 -12.70
N GLU A 361 41.78 -9.50 -12.76
CA GLU A 361 41.14 -9.03 -13.99
C GLU A 361 42.15 -8.63 -15.07
N ALA A 362 43.33 -8.17 -14.67
CA ALA A 362 44.42 -7.85 -15.60
C ALA A 362 45.04 -9.11 -16.20
N ASP A 363 45.15 -10.18 -15.40
CA ASP A 363 45.71 -11.46 -15.83
C ASP A 363 44.74 -12.27 -16.71
N GLU A 364 43.42 -12.06 -16.57
CA GLU A 364 42.38 -12.70 -17.38
C GLU A 364 42.21 -12.06 -18.76
N ARG A 365 42.74 -10.87 -19.00
CA ARG A 365 42.72 -10.13 -20.29
C ARG A 365 43.91 -10.44 -21.15
#